data_4e02ba674c6e53920441e73697b4e5bd
#
_entry.id   4e02ba674c6e53920441e73697b4e5bd
#
_cell.length_a   1.000
_cell.length_b   1.000
_cell.length_c   1.000
_cell.angle_alpha   90.00
_cell.angle_beta   90.00
_cell.angle_gamma   90.00
#
_symmetry.space_group_name_H-M   'P 1'
#
loop_
_entity.id
_entity.type
_entity.pdbx_description
1 polymer ?
#
loop_
_entity_poly.entity_id
_entity_poly.type
_entity_poly.pdbx_seq_one_letter_code
_entity_poly.pdbx_strand_id
1 'polypeptide(L)'
;PSYGDLIVFKTPSDNRTDFIKRLIGLPGDEIQIINGELFINKKRISRTKIAERLDIRCASYEQDVVEFKEELPNKKKHIAIYNKEGSMLNTDIYIVPKKHYFFLGDNRDCSSDSRFLSNVGYVHENNLVGKAKIIFFSNDTKKGSFLKFWNWKNSIRFERFFKKIK
;
A
#
# COMPACT_ATOMS: atom_id res chain seq x y z
N PRO A 1 -0.31 13.69 -9.12
CA PRO A 1 0.03 12.30 -8.90
C PRO A 1 -0.48 11.40 -10.03
N SER A 2 0.12 10.23 -10.21
CA SER A 2 -0.23 9.26 -11.25
C SER A 2 -0.32 7.85 -10.67
N TYR A 3 -0.98 6.93 -11.38
CA TYR A 3 -1.06 5.52 -10.96
C TYR A 3 0.30 4.99 -10.52
N GLY A 4 0.31 4.25 -9.42
CA GLY A 4 1.46 3.60 -8.85
C GLY A 4 2.39 4.51 -8.04
N ASP A 5 2.12 5.80 -7.94
CA ASP A 5 2.89 6.67 -7.06
C ASP A 5 2.61 6.31 -5.60
N LEU A 6 3.67 6.23 -4.79
CA LEU A 6 3.54 6.14 -3.35
C LEU A 6 3.39 7.57 -2.80
N ILE A 7 2.25 7.82 -2.20
CA ILE A 7 1.88 9.15 -1.72
C ILE A 7 1.76 9.14 -0.20
N VAL A 8 2.33 10.15 0.42
CA VAL A 8 2.07 10.49 1.82
C VAL A 8 0.88 11.43 1.86
N PHE A 9 -0.09 11.11 2.69
CA PHE A 9 -1.29 11.93 2.86
C PHE A 9 -1.78 11.87 4.32
N LYS A 10 -2.50 12.91 4.72
CA LYS A 10 -3.22 12.93 6.00
C LYS A 10 -4.52 12.17 5.88
N THR A 11 -4.80 11.29 6.83
CA THR A 11 -6.05 10.52 6.82
C THR A 11 -7.27 11.45 6.87
N PRO A 12 -8.29 11.22 6.04
CA PRO A 12 -9.50 12.05 6.08
C PRO A 12 -10.25 11.98 7.41
N SER A 13 -10.12 10.89 8.14
CA SER A 13 -10.84 10.65 9.40
C SER A 13 -10.43 11.58 10.54
N ASP A 14 -9.14 11.95 10.62
CA ASP A 14 -8.63 12.80 11.71
C ASP A 14 -7.82 14.01 11.22
N ASN A 15 -7.48 14.04 9.94
CA ASN A 15 -6.67 15.06 9.27
C ASN A 15 -5.29 15.32 9.95
N ARG A 16 -4.78 14.34 10.67
CA ARG A 16 -3.53 14.42 11.46
C ARG A 16 -2.57 13.29 11.15
N THR A 17 -3.08 12.06 11.10
CA THR A 17 -2.24 10.87 10.91
C THR A 17 -1.75 10.78 9.48
N ASP A 18 -0.43 10.68 9.32
CA ASP A 18 0.19 10.52 8.01
C ASP A 18 0.19 9.04 7.60
N PHE A 19 -0.40 8.76 6.45
CA PHE A 19 -0.35 7.44 5.80
C PHE A 19 0.50 7.52 4.54
N ILE A 20 1.15 6.40 4.23
CA ILE A 20 1.80 6.18 2.94
C ILE A 20 1.12 5.00 2.25
N LYS A 21 0.56 5.24 1.07
CA LYS A 21 -0.12 4.23 0.28
C LYS A 21 0.16 4.44 -1.21
N ARG A 22 -0.17 3.40 -2.01
CA ARG A 22 -0.03 3.46 -3.46
C ARG A 22 -1.29 3.99 -4.11
N LEU A 23 -1.14 4.94 -5.00
CA LEU A 23 -2.23 5.52 -5.79
C LEU A 23 -2.71 4.51 -6.83
N ILE A 24 -3.96 4.08 -6.70
CA ILE A 24 -4.60 3.08 -7.55
C ILE A 24 -5.74 3.67 -8.39
N GLY A 25 -6.49 4.64 -7.86
CA GLY A 25 -7.61 5.28 -8.57
C GLY A 25 -7.46 6.78 -8.66
N LEU A 26 -7.65 7.31 -9.86
CA LEU A 26 -7.71 8.73 -10.19
C LEU A 26 -9.17 9.22 -10.15
N PRO A 27 -9.42 10.54 -10.07
CA PRO A 27 -10.78 11.10 -10.16
C PRO A 27 -11.54 10.55 -11.37
N GLY A 28 -12.72 9.99 -11.13
CA GLY A 28 -13.60 9.39 -12.14
C GLY A 28 -13.38 7.90 -12.38
N ASP A 29 -12.35 7.28 -11.81
CA ASP A 29 -12.13 5.84 -11.97
C ASP A 29 -13.15 5.01 -11.18
N GLU A 30 -13.49 3.85 -11.74
CA GLU A 30 -14.20 2.75 -11.08
C GLU A 30 -13.17 1.74 -10.57
N ILE A 31 -13.16 1.48 -9.26
CA ILE A 31 -12.27 0.50 -8.63
C ILE A 31 -13.12 -0.61 -8.04
N GLN A 32 -12.74 -1.84 -8.28
CA GLN A 32 -13.42 -3.01 -7.70
C GLN A 32 -12.43 -4.15 -7.48
N ILE A 33 -12.69 -4.97 -6.47
CA ILE A 33 -12.03 -6.25 -6.29
C ILE A 33 -13.06 -7.34 -6.57
N ILE A 34 -12.72 -8.27 -7.47
CA ILE A 34 -13.54 -9.42 -7.83
C ILE A 34 -12.66 -10.67 -7.71
N ASN A 35 -13.07 -11.64 -6.90
CA ASN A 35 -12.32 -12.86 -6.63
C ASN A 35 -10.85 -12.58 -6.24
N GLY A 36 -10.64 -11.54 -5.43
CA GLY A 36 -9.31 -11.13 -4.97
C GLY A 36 -8.45 -10.47 -6.06
N GLU A 37 -8.98 -10.14 -7.22
CA GLU A 37 -8.29 -9.47 -8.30
C GLU A 37 -8.74 -8.01 -8.43
N LEU A 38 -7.81 -7.12 -8.65
CA LEU A 38 -8.06 -5.68 -8.80
C LEU A 38 -8.55 -5.36 -10.22
N PHE A 39 -9.65 -4.61 -10.30
CA PHE A 39 -10.19 -4.05 -11.53
C PHE A 39 -10.17 -2.52 -11.45
N ILE A 40 -9.76 -1.88 -12.53
CA ILE A 40 -9.81 -0.43 -12.74
C ILE A 40 -10.56 -0.17 -14.03
N ASN A 41 -11.66 0.59 -13.97
CA ASN A 41 -12.51 0.87 -15.12
C ASN A 41 -12.95 -0.42 -15.86
N LYS A 42 -13.40 -1.41 -15.09
CA LYS A 42 -13.85 -2.73 -15.56
C LYS A 42 -12.76 -3.58 -16.22
N LYS A 43 -11.51 -3.12 -16.23
CA LYS A 43 -10.36 -3.85 -16.76
C LYS A 43 -9.59 -4.50 -15.63
N ARG A 44 -9.38 -5.82 -15.70
CA ARG A 44 -8.56 -6.54 -14.75
C ARG A 44 -7.12 -6.07 -14.82
N ILE A 45 -6.53 -5.79 -13.65
CA ILE A 45 -5.10 -5.48 -13.53
C ILE A 45 -4.31 -6.78 -13.68
N SER A 46 -3.40 -6.78 -14.65
CA SER A 46 -2.53 -7.93 -14.89
C SER A 46 -1.61 -8.14 -13.69
N ARG A 47 -1.56 -9.35 -13.18
CA ARG A 47 -0.64 -9.73 -12.11
C ARG A 47 0.06 -11.05 -12.42
N THR A 48 1.35 -11.12 -12.10
CA THR A 48 2.17 -12.34 -12.24
C THR A 48 2.68 -12.73 -10.87
N LYS A 49 2.47 -13.98 -10.47
CA LYS A 49 2.97 -14.52 -9.21
C LYS A 49 4.50 -14.54 -9.24
N ILE A 50 5.12 -14.07 -8.15
CA ILE A 50 6.58 -14.02 -8.01
C ILE A 50 7.05 -15.04 -6.99
N ALA A 51 6.44 -15.08 -5.80
CA ALA A 51 6.87 -15.91 -4.68
C ALA A 51 5.72 -16.23 -3.73
N GLU A 52 5.92 -17.31 -2.96
CA GLU A 52 5.16 -17.60 -1.74
C GLU A 52 6.12 -17.63 -0.57
N ARG A 53 5.71 -17.13 0.57
CA ARG A 53 6.50 -17.13 1.79
C ARG A 53 5.67 -16.92 3.04
N LEU A 54 6.25 -17.20 4.19
CA LEU A 54 5.67 -16.79 5.47
C LEU A 54 5.99 -15.31 5.76
N ASP A 55 5.00 -14.58 6.24
CA ASP A 55 5.15 -13.19 6.62
C ASP A 55 4.35 -12.86 7.89
N ILE A 56 4.94 -12.06 8.75
CA ILE A 56 4.34 -11.65 10.04
C ILE A 56 4.01 -10.15 10.10
N ARG A 57 4.00 -9.46 8.96
CA ARG A 57 3.83 -8.00 8.93
C ARG A 57 2.44 -7.51 9.31
N CYS A 58 1.47 -8.39 9.35
CA CYS A 58 0.05 -8.04 9.53
C CYS A 58 -0.52 -8.50 10.86
N ALA A 59 0.07 -9.49 11.47
CA ALA A 59 -0.41 -10.09 12.70
C ALA A 59 0.76 -10.49 13.60
N SER A 60 0.43 -10.95 14.79
CA SER A 60 1.43 -11.46 15.73
C SER A 60 1.97 -12.84 15.36
N TYR A 61 1.42 -13.48 14.34
CA TYR A 61 1.78 -14.81 13.85
C TYR A 61 2.14 -14.79 12.36
N GLU A 62 2.84 -15.82 11.92
CA GLU A 62 3.19 -16.01 10.53
C GLU A 62 1.97 -16.39 9.71
N GLN A 63 1.87 -15.85 8.52
CA GLN A 63 0.81 -16.12 7.55
C GLN A 63 1.40 -16.47 6.20
N ASP A 64 0.77 -17.42 5.52
CA ASP A 64 1.10 -17.71 4.12
C ASP A 64 0.68 -16.54 3.24
N VAL A 65 1.67 -15.95 2.59
CA VAL A 65 1.45 -14.83 1.67
C VAL A 65 1.97 -15.16 0.28
N VAL A 66 1.32 -14.56 -0.71
CA VAL A 66 1.70 -14.64 -2.11
C VAL A 66 2.07 -13.26 -2.60
N GLU A 67 3.22 -13.13 -3.23
CA GLU A 67 3.67 -11.90 -3.87
C GLU A 67 3.33 -11.93 -5.35
N PHE A 68 2.67 -10.89 -5.80
CA PHE A 68 2.37 -10.66 -7.20
C PHE A 68 3.05 -9.38 -7.70
N LYS A 69 3.52 -9.42 -8.92
CA LYS A 69 3.91 -8.24 -9.68
C LYS A 69 2.70 -7.77 -10.47
N GLU A 70 2.13 -6.65 -10.07
CA GLU A 70 0.98 -6.03 -10.73
C GLU A 70 1.43 -4.96 -11.72
N GLU A 71 0.73 -4.86 -12.85
CA GLU A 71 0.94 -3.84 -13.88
C GLU A 71 -0.28 -2.93 -13.98
N LEU A 72 -0.10 -1.65 -13.58
CA LEU A 72 -1.14 -0.62 -13.60
C LEU A 72 -1.41 -0.07 -15.01
N PRO A 73 -2.50 0.69 -15.23
CA PRO A 73 -2.88 1.19 -16.56
C PRO A 73 -1.79 1.98 -17.30
N ASN A 74 -0.95 2.68 -16.56
CA ASN A 74 0.19 3.44 -17.09
C ASN A 74 1.48 2.62 -17.26
N LYS A 75 1.38 1.26 -17.22
CA LYS A 75 2.50 0.31 -17.34
C LYS A 75 3.49 0.31 -16.18
N LYS A 76 3.27 1.09 -15.14
CA LYS A 76 4.05 0.97 -13.90
C LYS A 76 3.78 -0.37 -13.24
N LYS A 77 4.87 -0.98 -12.77
CA LYS A 77 4.83 -2.28 -12.07
C LYS A 77 5.22 -2.10 -10.62
N HIS A 78 4.56 -2.83 -9.75
CA HIS A 78 4.88 -2.87 -8.33
C HIS A 78 4.61 -4.28 -7.76
N ILE A 79 5.10 -4.52 -6.56
CA ILE A 79 4.82 -5.78 -5.84
C ILE A 79 3.62 -5.54 -4.93
N ALA A 80 2.63 -6.42 -5.04
CA ALA A 80 1.50 -6.50 -4.13
C ALA A 80 1.53 -7.85 -3.40
N ILE A 81 1.24 -7.84 -2.10
CA ILE A 81 1.27 -9.00 -1.21
C ILE A 81 -0.17 -9.30 -0.79
N TYR A 82 -0.55 -10.55 -0.89
CA TYR A 82 -1.85 -11.07 -0.52
C TYR A 82 -1.70 -12.24 0.44
N ASN A 83 -2.61 -12.39 1.38
CA ASN A 83 -2.73 -13.63 2.12
C ASN A 83 -3.19 -14.73 1.16
N LYS A 84 -2.70 -15.95 1.35
CA LYS A 84 -3.04 -17.09 0.50
C LYS A 84 -4.54 -17.40 0.50
N GLU A 85 -5.17 -17.25 1.66
CA GLU A 85 -6.62 -17.47 1.82
C GLU A 85 -7.46 -16.24 1.43
N GLY A 86 -6.82 -15.06 1.35
CA GLY A 86 -7.45 -13.79 1.01
C GLY A 86 -8.51 -13.33 2.02
N SER A 87 -8.51 -12.06 2.39
CA SER A 87 -9.48 -11.52 3.34
C SER A 87 -10.59 -10.69 2.70
N MET A 88 -10.34 -10.14 1.53
CA MET A 88 -11.31 -9.30 0.81
C MET A 88 -11.38 -9.73 -0.65
N LEU A 89 -12.19 -10.75 -0.91
CA LEU A 89 -12.32 -11.36 -2.24
C LEU A 89 -13.21 -10.53 -3.17
N ASN A 90 -14.27 -9.90 -2.64
CA ASN A 90 -15.20 -9.12 -3.44
C ASN A 90 -15.55 -7.82 -2.72
N THR A 91 -15.68 -6.74 -3.48
CA THR A 91 -16.11 -5.43 -2.98
C THR A 91 -17.23 -4.85 -3.84
N ASP A 92 -17.91 -3.85 -3.30
CA ASP A 92 -18.70 -2.94 -4.12
C ASP A 92 -17.81 -2.16 -5.08
N ILE A 93 -18.43 -1.48 -6.03
CA ILE A 93 -17.72 -0.59 -6.94
C ILE A 93 -17.46 0.73 -6.23
N TYR A 94 -16.19 1.13 -6.16
CA TYR A 94 -15.77 2.45 -5.67
C TYR A 94 -15.63 3.39 -6.86
N ILE A 95 -16.48 4.42 -6.93
CA ILE A 95 -16.36 5.49 -7.94
C ILE A 95 -15.61 6.64 -7.30
N VAL A 96 -14.41 6.94 -7.82
CA VAL A 96 -13.55 7.98 -7.25
C VAL A 96 -14.11 9.37 -7.56
N PRO A 97 -14.50 10.18 -6.55
CA PRO A 97 -15.07 11.50 -6.78
C PRO A 97 -14.06 12.48 -7.41
N LYS A 98 -14.56 13.57 -7.99
CA LYS A 98 -13.70 14.67 -8.44
C LYS A 98 -12.83 15.16 -7.29
N LYS A 99 -11.56 15.49 -7.59
CA LYS A 99 -10.54 15.95 -6.62
C LYS A 99 -10.19 14.96 -5.53
N HIS A 100 -10.60 13.70 -5.64
CA HIS A 100 -10.23 12.63 -4.73
C HIS A 100 -9.41 11.56 -5.42
N TYR A 101 -8.73 10.78 -4.61
CA TYR A 101 -7.87 9.69 -5.03
C TYR A 101 -8.17 8.44 -4.21
N PHE A 102 -7.94 7.28 -4.81
CA PHE A 102 -8.13 5.98 -4.16
C PHE A 102 -6.77 5.28 -3.98
N PHE A 103 -6.46 4.91 -2.77
CA PHE A 103 -5.18 4.37 -2.38
C PHE A 103 -5.30 2.95 -1.85
N LEU A 104 -4.36 2.07 -2.21
CA LEU A 104 -4.21 0.75 -1.61
C LEU A 104 -2.83 0.59 -0.98
N GLY A 105 -2.77 -0.20 0.10
CA GLY A 105 -1.51 -0.68 0.62
C GLY A 105 -0.94 -1.81 -0.23
N ASP A 106 0.37 -1.90 -0.35
CA ASP A 106 1.03 -2.98 -1.09
C ASP A 106 0.83 -4.35 -0.40
N ASN A 107 0.71 -4.38 0.93
CA ASN A 107 0.21 -5.56 1.64
C ASN A 107 -1.33 -5.47 1.71
N ARG A 108 -1.99 -6.09 0.75
CA ARG A 108 -3.42 -5.94 0.46
C ARG A 108 -4.30 -6.33 1.65
N ASP A 109 -4.02 -7.45 2.27
CA ASP A 109 -4.87 -7.97 3.36
C ASP A 109 -4.53 -7.37 4.72
N CYS A 110 -3.43 -6.63 4.83
CA CYS A 110 -2.97 -6.00 6.07
C CYS A 110 -2.97 -4.48 6.03
N SER A 111 -3.66 -3.90 5.08
CA SER A 111 -3.67 -2.46 4.92
C SER A 111 -5.01 -1.86 5.31
N SER A 112 -4.98 -0.90 6.23
CA SER A 112 -6.06 0.07 6.35
C SER A 112 -5.86 1.11 5.24
N ASP A 113 -6.77 1.11 4.24
CA ASP A 113 -6.67 1.94 3.05
C ASP A 113 -8.06 2.35 2.53
N SER A 114 -8.13 2.87 1.30
CA SER A 114 -9.35 3.44 0.74
C SER A 114 -10.55 2.48 0.63
N ARG A 115 -10.33 1.18 0.73
CA ARG A 115 -11.42 0.19 0.78
C ARG A 115 -12.28 0.33 2.04
N PHE A 116 -11.73 0.89 3.09
CA PHE A 116 -12.42 1.16 4.36
C PHE A 116 -12.91 2.61 4.37
N LEU A 117 -14.11 2.84 3.82
CA LEU A 117 -14.70 4.17 3.62
C LEU A 117 -14.85 4.98 4.92
N SER A 118 -15.08 4.31 6.05
CA SER A 118 -15.21 4.95 7.36
C SER A 118 -13.87 5.38 7.96
N ASN A 119 -12.75 4.85 7.49
CA ASN A 119 -11.42 5.13 8.04
C ASN A 119 -10.59 6.00 7.10
N VAL A 120 -10.25 5.49 5.93
CA VAL A 120 -9.45 6.22 4.93
C VAL A 120 -10.34 6.72 3.80
N GLY A 121 -11.10 5.84 3.16
CA GLY A 121 -12.00 6.19 2.07
C GLY A 121 -11.30 6.93 0.93
N TYR A 122 -12.04 7.84 0.31
CA TYR A 122 -11.50 8.70 -0.74
C TYR A 122 -10.71 9.86 -0.15
N VAL A 123 -9.47 10.02 -0.59
CA VAL A 123 -8.55 11.06 -0.09
C VAL A 123 -8.62 12.29 -0.98
N HIS A 124 -9.07 13.41 -0.42
CA HIS A 124 -9.14 14.67 -1.15
C HIS A 124 -7.75 15.22 -1.50
N GLU A 125 -7.61 15.96 -2.60
CA GLU A 125 -6.31 16.49 -3.06
C GLU A 125 -5.61 17.35 -2.00
N ASN A 126 -6.35 18.07 -1.15
CA ASN A 126 -5.81 18.91 -0.08
C ASN A 126 -5.16 18.09 1.07
N ASN A 127 -5.48 16.81 1.17
CA ASN A 127 -4.88 15.93 2.16
C ASN A 127 -3.52 15.38 1.70
N LEU A 128 -3.16 15.56 0.43
CA LEU A 128 -1.90 15.04 -0.10
C LEU A 128 -0.73 15.86 0.43
N VAL A 129 0.24 15.20 1.06
CA VAL A 129 1.48 15.81 1.56
C VAL A 129 2.56 15.78 0.49
N GLY A 130 2.76 14.64 -0.17
CA GLY A 130 3.76 14.52 -1.21
C GLY A 130 4.03 13.10 -1.68
N LYS A 131 4.86 12.99 -2.70
CA LYS A 131 5.31 11.70 -3.27
C LYS A 131 6.54 11.19 -2.53
N ALA A 132 6.48 9.99 -2.00
CA ALA A 132 7.62 9.31 -1.43
C ALA A 132 8.60 8.87 -2.53
N LYS A 133 9.87 9.30 -2.44
CA LYS A 133 10.89 9.03 -3.45
C LYS A 133 12.03 8.15 -2.95
N ILE A 134 12.41 8.31 -1.69
CA ILE A 134 13.54 7.62 -1.09
C ILE A 134 13.22 7.17 0.32
N ILE A 135 13.89 6.13 0.77
CA ILE A 135 13.91 5.72 2.17
C ILE A 135 15.03 6.49 2.85
N PHE A 136 14.67 7.43 3.72
CA PHE A 136 15.66 8.21 4.46
C PHE A 136 16.27 7.40 5.61
N PHE A 137 15.41 6.64 6.33
CA PHE A 137 15.82 5.86 7.50
C PHE A 137 15.03 4.54 7.56
N SER A 138 15.68 3.47 8.01
CA SER A 138 15.02 2.16 8.20
C SER A 138 15.58 1.48 9.44
N ASN A 139 14.68 1.14 10.37
CA ASN A 139 14.99 0.40 11.58
C ASN A 139 14.22 -0.91 11.64
N ASP A 140 14.85 -1.97 12.14
CA ASP A 140 14.21 -3.24 12.45
C ASP A 140 13.78 -3.26 13.92
N THR A 141 12.52 -2.98 14.17
CA THR A 141 11.97 -2.92 15.53
C THR A 141 12.00 -4.25 16.26
N LYS A 142 12.13 -5.38 15.54
CA LYS A 142 12.30 -6.71 16.16
C LYS A 142 13.70 -6.89 16.75
N LYS A 143 14.71 -6.24 16.16
CA LYS A 143 16.11 -6.34 16.59
C LYS A 143 16.52 -5.29 17.63
N GLY A 144 15.72 -4.23 17.79
CA GLY A 144 15.99 -3.20 18.79
C GLY A 144 15.14 -1.95 18.67
N SER A 145 14.99 -1.23 19.77
CA SER A 145 14.33 0.08 19.79
C SER A 145 15.31 1.16 19.34
N PHE A 146 14.84 2.14 18.59
CA PHE A 146 15.62 3.32 18.18
C PHE A 146 16.25 4.06 19.37
N LEU A 147 15.60 4.03 20.53
CA LEU A 147 16.09 4.67 21.75
C LEU A 147 17.30 3.96 22.39
N LYS A 148 17.57 2.71 22.00
CA LYS A 148 18.72 1.93 22.48
C LYS A 148 19.89 2.07 21.51
N PHE A 149 20.62 3.19 21.57
CA PHE A 149 21.71 3.53 20.63
C PHE A 149 22.82 2.47 20.58
N TRP A 150 23.06 1.72 21.67
CA TRP A 150 24.04 0.61 21.69
C TRP A 150 23.62 -0.58 20.79
N ASN A 151 22.34 -0.65 20.39
CA ASN A 151 21.83 -1.72 19.51
C ASN A 151 21.68 -1.28 18.04
N TRP A 152 22.05 -0.04 17.69
CA TRP A 152 21.87 0.49 16.34
C TRP A 152 22.58 -0.33 15.28
N LYS A 153 23.77 -0.88 15.60
CA LYS A 153 24.54 -1.72 14.69
C LYS A 153 23.74 -2.94 14.18
N ASN A 154 22.83 -3.46 14.99
CA ASN A 154 22.02 -4.65 14.67
C ASN A 154 20.59 -4.29 14.20
N SER A 155 20.08 -3.11 14.54
CA SER A 155 18.71 -2.71 14.27
C SER A 155 18.57 -1.76 13.08
N ILE A 156 19.59 -0.97 12.76
CA ILE A 156 19.56 -0.04 11.63
C ILE A 156 19.87 -0.81 10.34
N ARG A 157 18.98 -0.67 9.37
CA ARG A 157 19.12 -1.28 8.05
C ARG A 157 19.80 -0.29 7.10
N PHE A 158 21.12 -0.14 7.24
CA PHE A 158 21.92 0.81 6.42
C PHE A 158 21.78 0.55 4.92
N GLU A 159 21.62 -0.71 4.53
CA GLU A 159 21.46 -1.13 3.14
C GLU A 159 20.20 -0.58 2.47
N ARG A 160 19.24 -0.05 3.26
CA ARG A 160 18.01 0.56 2.77
C ARG A 160 18.06 2.08 2.65
N PHE A 161 19.10 2.73 3.22
CA PHE A 161 19.21 4.19 3.21
C PHE A 161 19.37 4.70 1.79
N PHE A 162 18.68 5.79 1.51
CA PHE A 162 18.66 6.48 0.21
C PHE A 162 18.22 5.59 -0.97
N LYS A 163 17.71 4.37 -0.71
CA LYS A 163 17.10 3.58 -1.78
C LYS A 163 15.87 4.27 -2.31
N LYS A 164 15.80 4.34 -3.64
CA LYS A 164 14.59 4.80 -4.33
C LYS A 164 13.43 3.85 -4.04
N ILE A 165 12.29 4.41 -3.72
CA ILE A 165 11.05 3.67 -3.56
C ILE A 165 10.48 3.44 -4.98
N LYS A 166 10.19 2.18 -5.29
CA LYS A 166 9.65 1.76 -6.58
C LYS A 166 8.18 1.42 -6.48
#